data_a3ff4d3fe91875fc8a67c929238f4369
#
_entry.id   a3ff4d3fe91875fc8a67c929238f4369
#
_cell.length_a   1.000
_cell.length_b   1.000
_cell.length_c   1.000
_cell.angle_alpha   90.00
_cell.angle_beta   90.00
_cell.angle_gamma   90.00
#
_symmetry.space_group_name_H-M   'P 1'
#
loop_
_entity.id
_entity.type
_entity.pdbx_description
1 polymer ?
#
loop_
_entity_poly.entity_id
_entity_poly.type
_entity_poly.pdbx_seq_one_letter_code
_entity_poly.pdbx_strand_id
1 'polypeptide(L)'
;MTNKYDISIIGGGPGGYVAAITASQLGMKVALFEADRLGGVCLNWGCIPTKSLLHSAEFIEEAKHFGLNNDDLSKIALEKIVEKSRKASENLSKGVSSLMKKNKIDVYAVKAVPQLENNIFKIKSNDQFIESDRLILATGCKPRTIGDTKFSDLIWSSKEAMIPKFLPKNLSIIGSGAIGIEFASIYNALGSKVTVFESQDKILPQFDKDVSIEAQKIFEKKGIKFELNAKISAINENKKKVIISNNDQSIESDALIMSIGVSPNLDTKIIENTKLKLDKAGYIETNDNYETNTTNLFAIGDIIGGP
;
A
#
# COMPACT_ATOMS: atom_id res chain seq x y z
N MET A 1 -2.95 -20.08 -31.65
CA MET A 1 -4.34 -19.59 -31.49
C MET A 1 -4.31 -18.43 -30.54
N THR A 2 -4.76 -17.24 -30.95
CA THR A 2 -4.88 -16.10 -30.06
C THR A 2 -6.09 -16.33 -29.11
N ASN A 3 -5.84 -16.27 -27.77
CA ASN A 3 -6.94 -16.31 -26.80
C ASN A 3 -7.60 -14.93 -26.78
N LYS A 4 -8.82 -14.83 -27.31
CA LYS A 4 -9.61 -13.59 -27.31
C LYS A 4 -10.56 -13.56 -26.11
N TYR A 5 -10.63 -12.38 -25.44
CA TYR A 5 -11.48 -12.06 -24.31
C TYR A 5 -12.36 -10.84 -24.61
N ASP A 6 -13.51 -10.76 -23.97
CA ASP A 6 -14.36 -9.57 -24.05
C ASP A 6 -13.74 -8.39 -23.28
N ILE A 7 -13.05 -8.73 -22.18
CA ILE A 7 -12.37 -7.74 -21.33
C ILE A 7 -11.13 -8.33 -20.67
N SER A 8 -10.08 -7.55 -20.63
CA SER A 8 -8.88 -7.80 -19.82
C SER A 8 -8.78 -6.79 -18.69
N ILE A 9 -8.22 -7.21 -17.55
CA ILE A 9 -8.02 -6.37 -16.38
C ILE A 9 -6.56 -6.49 -15.94
N ILE A 10 -5.87 -5.37 -15.77
CA ILE A 10 -4.48 -5.35 -15.29
C ILE A 10 -4.47 -4.82 -13.85
N GLY A 11 -4.09 -5.69 -12.92
CA GLY A 11 -4.09 -5.49 -11.47
C GLY A 11 -5.21 -6.27 -10.78
N GLY A 12 -4.82 -7.18 -9.89
CA GLY A 12 -5.72 -8.05 -9.12
C GLY A 12 -6.02 -7.53 -7.72
N GLY A 13 -5.90 -6.22 -7.49
CA GLY A 13 -6.32 -5.55 -6.26
C GLY A 13 -7.85 -5.47 -6.11
N PRO A 14 -8.39 -4.81 -5.05
CA PRO A 14 -9.82 -4.73 -4.79
C PRO A 14 -10.65 -4.23 -5.98
N GLY A 15 -10.19 -3.20 -6.67
CA GLY A 15 -10.87 -2.73 -7.89
C GLY A 15 -10.88 -3.80 -8.98
N GLY A 16 -9.71 -4.40 -9.26
CA GLY A 16 -9.54 -5.33 -10.36
C GLY A 16 -10.25 -6.68 -10.17
N TYR A 17 -10.09 -7.33 -9.01
CA TYR A 17 -10.74 -8.64 -8.81
C TYR A 17 -12.26 -8.52 -8.71
N VAL A 18 -12.78 -7.42 -8.15
CA VAL A 18 -14.23 -7.17 -8.10
C VAL A 18 -14.77 -6.93 -9.51
N ALA A 19 -14.10 -6.09 -10.31
CA ALA A 19 -14.46 -5.85 -11.69
C ALA A 19 -14.45 -7.14 -12.52
N ALA A 20 -13.45 -8.00 -12.32
CA ALA A 20 -13.35 -9.29 -13.00
C ALA A 20 -14.53 -10.22 -12.67
N ILE A 21 -14.89 -10.33 -11.40
CA ILE A 21 -16.04 -11.13 -10.94
C ILE A 21 -17.33 -10.58 -11.55
N THR A 22 -17.53 -9.27 -11.48
CA THR A 22 -18.75 -8.61 -11.99
C THR A 22 -18.88 -8.82 -13.51
N ALA A 23 -17.79 -8.61 -14.27
CA ALA A 23 -17.78 -8.82 -15.72
C ALA A 23 -18.12 -10.27 -16.07
N SER A 24 -17.53 -11.24 -15.37
CA SER A 24 -17.83 -12.67 -15.58
C SER A 24 -19.29 -13.03 -15.27
N GLN A 25 -19.85 -12.47 -14.18
CA GLN A 25 -21.27 -12.67 -13.81
C GLN A 25 -22.22 -12.05 -14.82
N LEU A 26 -21.79 -11.04 -15.57
CA LEU A 26 -22.51 -10.45 -16.70
C LEU A 26 -22.31 -11.24 -18.00
N GLY A 27 -21.65 -12.39 -17.97
CA GLY A 27 -21.48 -13.28 -19.11
C GLY A 27 -20.27 -13.01 -19.97
N MET A 28 -19.39 -12.09 -19.58
CA MET A 28 -18.16 -11.78 -20.33
C MET A 28 -17.07 -12.84 -20.10
N LYS A 29 -16.27 -13.13 -21.13
CA LYS A 29 -15.02 -13.87 -21.01
C LYS A 29 -13.92 -12.93 -20.53
N VAL A 30 -13.34 -13.20 -19.34
CA VAL A 30 -12.47 -12.29 -18.61
C VAL A 30 -11.07 -12.85 -18.46
N ALA A 31 -10.05 -12.01 -18.74
CA ALA A 31 -8.65 -12.24 -18.38
C ALA A 31 -8.23 -11.25 -17.30
N LEU A 32 -7.59 -11.72 -16.22
CA LEU A 32 -7.03 -10.90 -15.17
C LEU A 32 -5.50 -11.10 -15.09
N PHE A 33 -4.77 -10.01 -15.12
CA PHE A 33 -3.29 -10.01 -15.02
C PHE A 33 -2.86 -9.45 -13.67
N GLU A 34 -2.08 -10.23 -12.92
CA GLU A 34 -1.54 -9.80 -11.62
C GLU A 34 -0.05 -10.13 -11.53
N ALA A 35 0.73 -9.14 -11.16
CA ALA A 35 2.19 -9.24 -11.13
C ALA A 35 2.76 -9.84 -9.85
N ASP A 36 2.03 -9.75 -8.71
CA ASP A 36 2.47 -10.26 -7.39
C ASP A 36 1.44 -11.26 -6.86
N ARG A 37 0.42 -10.80 -6.16
CA ARG A 37 -0.59 -11.64 -5.49
C ARG A 37 -1.97 -11.06 -5.63
N LEU A 38 -2.94 -11.93 -5.88
CA LEU A 38 -4.36 -11.54 -5.87
C LEU A 38 -4.76 -10.92 -4.52
N GLY A 39 -5.61 -9.89 -4.59
CA GLY A 39 -6.00 -9.07 -3.45
C GLY A 39 -5.24 -7.76 -3.35
N GLY A 40 -4.15 -7.59 -4.13
CA GLY A 40 -3.37 -6.35 -4.24
C GLY A 40 -2.80 -5.87 -2.89
N VAL A 41 -2.54 -4.56 -2.80
CA VAL A 41 -1.96 -3.95 -1.60
C VAL A 41 -2.84 -4.16 -0.37
N CYS A 42 -4.15 -3.96 -0.47
CA CYS A 42 -5.06 -4.05 0.69
C CYS A 42 -4.96 -5.40 1.42
N LEU A 43 -5.04 -6.53 0.69
CA LEU A 43 -5.01 -7.86 1.31
C LEU A 43 -3.60 -8.29 1.70
N ASN A 44 -2.59 -7.88 0.94
CA ASN A 44 -1.23 -8.42 1.12
C ASN A 44 -0.27 -7.48 1.85
N TRP A 45 -0.39 -6.16 1.64
CA TRP A 45 0.58 -5.14 2.08
C TRP A 45 -0.08 -3.87 2.63
N GLY A 46 -1.34 -3.95 3.09
CA GLY A 46 -2.13 -2.80 3.55
C GLY A 46 -3.14 -3.18 4.63
N CYS A 47 -4.42 -3.04 4.31
CA CYS A 47 -5.55 -3.09 5.25
C CYS A 47 -5.52 -4.31 6.17
N ILE A 48 -5.46 -5.51 5.59
CA ILE A 48 -5.62 -6.76 6.34
C ILE A 48 -4.45 -7.03 7.27
N PRO A 49 -3.19 -7.05 6.80
CA PRO A 49 -2.06 -7.29 7.69
C PRO A 49 -1.90 -6.18 8.74
N THR A 50 -2.15 -4.92 8.39
CA THR A 50 -2.06 -3.82 9.35
C THR A 50 -3.08 -3.97 10.47
N LYS A 51 -4.36 -4.28 10.16
CA LYS A 51 -5.39 -4.51 11.18
C LYS A 51 -5.09 -5.72 12.05
N SER A 52 -4.48 -6.77 11.49
CA SER A 52 -4.01 -7.91 12.28
C SER A 52 -2.88 -7.54 13.25
N LEU A 53 -1.95 -6.66 12.81
CA LEU A 53 -0.88 -6.14 13.67
C LEU A 53 -1.45 -5.22 14.76
N LEU A 54 -2.37 -4.31 14.41
CA LEU A 54 -3.07 -3.43 15.37
C LEU A 54 -3.81 -4.22 16.44
N HIS A 55 -4.56 -5.25 16.06
CA HIS A 55 -5.23 -6.12 17.03
C HIS A 55 -4.25 -6.81 17.99
N SER A 56 -3.07 -7.19 17.50
CA SER A 56 -2.03 -7.73 18.39
C SER A 56 -1.43 -6.66 19.31
N ALA A 57 -1.29 -5.42 18.81
CA ALA A 57 -0.85 -4.27 19.60
C ALA A 57 -1.86 -3.91 20.70
N GLU A 58 -3.16 -3.89 20.37
CA GLU A 58 -4.26 -3.69 21.34
C GLU A 58 -4.23 -4.73 22.44
N PHE A 59 -4.07 -6.00 22.10
CA PHE A 59 -3.95 -7.08 23.09
C PHE A 59 -2.77 -6.85 24.05
N ILE A 60 -1.63 -6.39 23.55
CA ILE A 60 -0.46 -6.06 24.36
C ILE A 60 -0.76 -4.88 25.30
N GLU A 61 -1.45 -3.85 24.81
CA GLU A 61 -1.87 -2.70 25.62
C GLU A 61 -2.83 -3.11 26.73
N GLU A 62 -3.84 -3.93 26.41
CA GLU A 62 -4.78 -4.45 27.39
C GLU A 62 -4.09 -5.31 28.46
N ALA A 63 -3.14 -6.15 28.06
CA ALA A 63 -2.39 -7.00 28.98
C ALA A 63 -1.64 -6.18 30.05
N LYS A 64 -1.17 -4.97 29.71
CA LYS A 64 -0.57 -4.04 30.69
C LYS A 64 -1.57 -3.62 31.78
N HIS A 65 -2.84 -3.42 31.42
CA HIS A 65 -3.89 -3.09 32.39
C HIS A 65 -4.19 -4.24 33.36
N PHE A 66 -3.90 -5.48 32.96
CA PHE A 66 -4.00 -6.66 33.83
C PHE A 66 -2.72 -6.96 34.63
N GLY A 67 -1.76 -6.05 34.63
CA GLY A 67 -0.56 -6.13 35.47
C GLY A 67 0.64 -6.82 34.82
N LEU A 68 0.56 -7.19 33.54
CA LEU A 68 1.73 -7.68 32.81
C LEU A 68 2.72 -6.51 32.57
N ASN A 69 3.95 -6.69 33.00
CA ASN A 69 4.99 -5.69 32.83
C ASN A 69 5.73 -5.82 31.50
N ASN A 70 6.62 -4.88 31.19
CA ASN A 70 7.36 -4.87 29.92
C ASN A 70 8.29 -6.09 29.77
N ASP A 71 8.80 -6.68 30.86
CA ASP A 71 9.65 -7.87 30.78
C ASP A 71 8.84 -9.10 30.37
N ASP A 72 7.59 -9.21 30.82
CA ASP A 72 6.67 -10.28 30.38
C ASP A 72 6.28 -10.10 28.93
N LEU A 73 6.00 -8.87 28.52
CA LEU A 73 5.62 -8.53 27.14
C LEU A 73 6.79 -8.67 26.16
N SER A 74 8.03 -8.45 26.62
CA SER A 74 9.23 -8.66 25.78
C SER A 74 9.42 -10.12 25.33
N LYS A 75 8.75 -11.06 26.02
CA LYS A 75 8.73 -12.48 25.65
C LYS A 75 7.77 -12.78 24.49
N ILE A 76 6.91 -11.83 24.11
CA ILE A 76 6.06 -11.97 22.93
C ILE A 76 6.94 -11.83 21.70
N ALA A 77 7.15 -12.94 20.99
CA ALA A 77 8.00 -12.96 19.82
C ALA A 77 7.39 -12.15 18.67
N LEU A 78 8.13 -11.15 18.17
CA LEU A 78 7.74 -10.34 17.01
C LEU A 78 7.35 -11.22 15.82
N GLU A 79 8.11 -12.31 15.59
CA GLU A 79 7.85 -13.25 14.51
C GLU A 79 6.43 -13.86 14.58
N LYS A 80 5.92 -14.14 15.79
CA LYS A 80 4.56 -14.69 15.96
C LYS A 80 3.47 -13.69 15.57
N ILE A 81 3.67 -12.42 15.88
CA ILE A 81 2.77 -11.33 15.51
C ILE A 81 2.76 -11.16 13.99
N VAL A 82 3.95 -11.13 13.38
CA VAL A 82 4.13 -11.04 11.94
C VAL A 82 3.53 -12.26 11.25
N GLU A 83 3.82 -13.48 11.71
CA GLU A 83 3.26 -14.72 11.16
C GLU A 83 1.73 -14.70 11.16
N LYS A 84 1.09 -14.29 12.27
CA LYS A 84 -0.35 -14.14 12.36
C LYS A 84 -0.90 -13.20 11.29
N SER A 85 -0.26 -12.06 11.09
CA SER A 85 -0.68 -11.09 10.07
C SER A 85 -0.52 -11.63 8.65
N ARG A 86 0.59 -12.33 8.37
CA ARG A 86 0.84 -12.97 7.07
C ARG A 86 -0.15 -14.09 6.76
N LYS A 87 -0.50 -14.91 7.76
CA LYS A 87 -1.49 -15.97 7.63
C LYS A 87 -2.88 -15.43 7.30
N ALA A 88 -3.27 -14.29 7.93
CA ALA A 88 -4.52 -13.60 7.60
C ALA A 88 -4.54 -13.16 6.12
N SER A 89 -3.47 -12.51 5.66
CA SER A 89 -3.32 -12.09 4.26
C SER A 89 -3.37 -13.25 3.28
N GLU A 90 -2.65 -14.33 3.58
CA GLU A 90 -2.58 -15.51 2.72
C GLU A 90 -3.95 -16.20 2.58
N ASN A 91 -4.68 -16.34 3.69
CA ASN A 91 -6.01 -16.95 3.68
C ASN A 91 -6.99 -16.16 2.78
N LEU A 92 -6.97 -14.83 2.87
CA LEU A 92 -7.84 -13.99 2.06
C LEU A 92 -7.42 -13.98 0.58
N SER A 93 -6.13 -13.95 0.28
CA SER A 93 -5.62 -14.06 -1.08
C SER A 93 -6.00 -15.41 -1.73
N LYS A 94 -5.94 -16.51 -0.98
CA LYS A 94 -6.44 -17.83 -1.39
C LYS A 94 -7.95 -17.80 -1.64
N GLY A 95 -8.71 -17.08 -0.81
CA GLY A 95 -10.14 -16.86 -0.99
C GLY A 95 -10.44 -16.16 -2.32
N VAL A 96 -9.73 -15.08 -2.63
CA VAL A 96 -9.87 -14.38 -3.94
C VAL A 96 -9.51 -15.32 -5.09
N SER A 97 -8.43 -16.10 -4.97
CA SER A 97 -8.05 -17.08 -6.00
C SER A 97 -9.16 -18.12 -6.25
N SER A 98 -9.85 -18.57 -5.19
CA SER A 98 -10.98 -19.48 -5.29
C SER A 98 -12.18 -18.82 -5.98
N LEU A 99 -12.43 -17.52 -5.72
CA LEU A 99 -13.47 -16.75 -6.40
C LEU A 99 -13.18 -16.59 -7.90
N MET A 100 -11.92 -16.36 -8.29
CA MET A 100 -11.52 -16.31 -9.70
C MET A 100 -11.86 -17.63 -10.40
N LYS A 101 -11.47 -18.76 -9.82
CA LYS A 101 -11.77 -20.10 -10.34
C LYS A 101 -13.29 -20.37 -10.45
N LYS A 102 -14.04 -20.04 -9.38
CA LYS A 102 -15.50 -20.22 -9.35
C LYS A 102 -16.20 -19.45 -10.46
N ASN A 103 -15.72 -18.24 -10.75
CA ASN A 103 -16.26 -17.38 -11.81
C ASN A 103 -15.59 -17.61 -13.20
N LYS A 104 -14.78 -18.67 -13.36
CA LYS A 104 -14.12 -19.02 -14.63
C LYS A 104 -13.31 -17.89 -15.24
N ILE A 105 -12.64 -17.10 -14.40
CA ILE A 105 -11.76 -16.01 -14.80
C ILE A 105 -10.36 -16.58 -15.02
N ASP A 106 -9.78 -16.34 -16.19
CA ASP A 106 -8.40 -16.75 -16.48
C ASP A 106 -7.42 -15.74 -15.84
N VAL A 107 -6.61 -16.24 -14.91
CA VAL A 107 -5.63 -15.42 -14.18
C VAL A 107 -4.24 -15.67 -14.71
N TYR A 108 -3.57 -14.59 -15.13
CA TYR A 108 -2.21 -14.60 -15.64
C TYR A 108 -1.27 -13.94 -14.59
N ALA A 109 -0.36 -14.74 -14.03
CA ALA A 109 0.63 -14.27 -13.06
C ALA A 109 1.82 -13.61 -13.78
N VAL A 110 1.61 -12.39 -14.27
CA VAL A 110 2.60 -11.66 -15.09
C VAL A 110 2.41 -10.15 -14.98
N LYS A 111 3.51 -9.40 -15.02
CA LYS A 111 3.47 -7.94 -15.21
C LYS A 111 3.07 -7.65 -16.66
N ALA A 112 1.84 -7.19 -16.83
CA ALA A 112 1.24 -6.97 -18.14
C ALA A 112 1.50 -5.54 -18.64
N VAL A 113 1.90 -5.43 -19.91
CA VAL A 113 2.00 -4.16 -20.66
C VAL A 113 1.18 -4.30 -21.93
N PRO A 114 0.03 -3.61 -22.03
CA PRO A 114 -0.84 -3.68 -23.19
C PRO A 114 -0.26 -2.90 -24.37
N GLN A 115 -0.60 -3.36 -25.57
CA GLN A 115 -0.44 -2.63 -26.83
C GLN A 115 -1.83 -2.45 -27.44
N LEU A 116 -2.10 -1.29 -28.05
CA LEU A 116 -3.35 -1.03 -28.73
C LEU A 116 -3.11 -1.06 -30.25
N GLU A 117 -3.70 -2.04 -30.91
CA GLU A 117 -3.63 -2.19 -32.39
C GLU A 117 -5.02 -2.43 -32.94
N ASN A 118 -5.43 -1.62 -33.91
CA ASN A 118 -6.74 -1.75 -34.61
C ASN A 118 -7.93 -1.83 -33.61
N ASN A 119 -7.92 -1.04 -32.54
CA ASN A 119 -8.92 -1.04 -31.45
C ASN A 119 -9.00 -2.36 -30.68
N ILE A 120 -7.97 -3.18 -30.72
CA ILE A 120 -7.84 -4.41 -29.92
C ILE A 120 -6.64 -4.24 -29.00
N PHE A 121 -6.82 -4.57 -27.71
CA PHE A 121 -5.73 -4.62 -26.75
C PHE A 121 -5.03 -5.96 -26.84
N LYS A 122 -3.72 -5.92 -27.07
CA LYS A 122 -2.84 -7.08 -27.07
C LYS A 122 -1.92 -7.05 -25.88
N ILE A 123 -1.95 -8.10 -25.08
CA ILE A 123 -1.14 -8.23 -23.87
C ILE A 123 -0.28 -9.47 -24.00
N LYS A 124 1.04 -9.28 -23.90
CA LYS A 124 1.97 -10.42 -23.95
C LYS A 124 1.97 -11.15 -22.60
N SER A 125 1.70 -12.45 -22.64
CA SER A 125 1.81 -13.36 -21.49
C SER A 125 2.65 -14.56 -21.91
N ASN A 126 3.87 -14.67 -21.37
CA ASN A 126 4.87 -15.63 -21.81
C ASN A 126 5.11 -15.51 -23.33
N ASP A 127 4.93 -16.61 -24.09
CA ASP A 127 5.12 -16.64 -25.56
C ASP A 127 3.83 -16.44 -26.35
N GLN A 128 2.73 -16.06 -25.69
CA GLN A 128 1.43 -15.86 -26.33
C GLN A 128 0.94 -14.43 -26.17
N PHE A 129 0.15 -13.98 -27.15
CA PHE A 129 -0.61 -12.74 -27.05
C PHE A 129 -2.05 -13.06 -26.65
N ILE A 130 -2.51 -12.32 -25.65
CA ILE A 130 -3.89 -12.28 -25.20
C ILE A 130 -4.53 -11.05 -25.84
N GLU A 131 -5.65 -11.23 -26.52
CA GLU A 131 -6.39 -10.15 -27.15
C GLU A 131 -7.68 -9.86 -26.41
N SER A 132 -8.06 -8.60 -26.29
CA SER A 132 -9.35 -8.20 -25.72
C SER A 132 -9.91 -6.94 -26.37
N ASP A 133 -11.25 -6.89 -26.40
CA ASP A 133 -11.98 -5.76 -26.95
C ASP A 133 -12.00 -4.55 -25.96
N ARG A 134 -11.90 -4.82 -24.68
CA ARG A 134 -11.87 -3.80 -23.61
C ARG A 134 -10.75 -4.07 -22.61
N LEU A 135 -10.26 -2.99 -22.00
CA LEU A 135 -9.21 -3.07 -20.98
C LEU A 135 -9.55 -2.20 -19.78
N ILE A 136 -9.37 -2.74 -18.56
CA ILE A 136 -9.39 -1.98 -17.32
C ILE A 136 -7.98 -1.94 -16.72
N LEU A 137 -7.48 -0.75 -16.41
CA LEU A 137 -6.28 -0.56 -15.61
C LEU A 137 -6.65 -0.39 -14.14
N ALA A 138 -6.16 -1.27 -13.28
CA ALA A 138 -6.37 -1.29 -11.84
C ALA A 138 -5.06 -1.55 -11.09
N THR A 139 -3.95 -0.98 -11.57
CA THR A 139 -2.59 -1.25 -11.12
C THR A 139 -2.24 -0.59 -9.78
N GLY A 140 -3.13 0.26 -9.26
CA GLY A 140 -3.00 0.87 -7.95
C GLY A 140 -1.85 1.87 -7.83
N CYS A 141 -1.34 2.00 -6.60
CA CYS A 141 -0.29 2.93 -6.24
C CYS A 141 0.91 2.24 -5.58
N LYS A 142 2.01 2.97 -5.47
CA LYS A 142 3.24 2.60 -4.76
C LYS A 142 3.63 3.68 -3.75
N PRO A 143 4.32 3.34 -2.65
CA PRO A 143 4.79 4.31 -1.66
C PRO A 143 5.69 5.38 -2.28
N ARG A 144 5.56 6.62 -1.78
CA ARG A 144 6.43 7.76 -2.11
C ARG A 144 7.66 7.79 -1.23
N THR A 145 8.74 8.41 -1.76
CA THR A 145 9.96 8.75 -1.03
C THR A 145 10.24 10.24 -1.10
N ILE A 146 11.11 10.76 -0.25
CA ILE A 146 11.59 12.14 -0.28
C ILE A 146 12.87 12.18 -1.11
N GLY A 147 12.91 13.04 -2.13
CA GLY A 147 14.06 13.20 -3.01
C GLY A 147 14.51 11.85 -3.60
N ASP A 148 15.81 11.59 -3.56
CA ASP A 148 16.43 10.36 -4.07
C ASP A 148 16.51 9.23 -3.05
N THR A 149 15.88 9.36 -1.88
CA THR A 149 15.87 8.34 -0.84
C THR A 149 15.25 7.03 -1.36
N LYS A 150 15.90 5.91 -1.07
CA LYS A 150 15.43 4.57 -1.45
C LYS A 150 15.07 3.78 -0.21
N PHE A 151 14.09 2.88 -0.34
CA PHE A 151 13.81 1.89 0.69
C PHE A 151 14.97 0.91 0.84
N SER A 152 15.26 0.53 2.07
CA SER A 152 16.41 -0.27 2.46
C SER A 152 16.09 -1.17 3.66
N ASP A 153 17.12 -1.80 4.25
CA ASP A 153 16.98 -2.55 5.49
C ASP A 153 16.62 -1.68 6.71
N LEU A 154 16.85 -0.36 6.66
CA LEU A 154 16.56 0.59 7.75
C LEU A 154 15.53 1.66 7.36
N ILE A 155 15.32 1.91 6.07
CA ILE A 155 14.33 2.87 5.56
C ILE A 155 13.19 2.09 4.93
N TRP A 156 12.06 2.05 5.60
CA TRP A 156 10.94 1.18 5.30
C TRP A 156 9.78 1.93 4.65
N SER A 157 9.13 1.28 3.69
CA SER A 157 7.75 1.56 3.35
C SER A 157 6.81 0.83 4.32
N SER A 158 5.50 0.96 4.13
CA SER A 158 4.51 0.15 4.84
C SER A 158 4.74 -1.35 4.67
N LYS A 159 5.29 -1.79 3.54
CA LYS A 159 5.55 -3.21 3.26
C LYS A 159 6.62 -3.78 4.18
N GLU A 160 7.78 -3.15 4.26
CA GLU A 160 8.89 -3.55 5.14
C GLU A 160 8.47 -3.43 6.61
N ALA A 161 7.72 -2.37 6.96
CA ALA A 161 7.21 -2.15 8.31
C ALA A 161 6.22 -3.24 8.78
N MET A 162 5.54 -3.95 7.88
CA MET A 162 4.68 -5.09 8.24
C MET A 162 5.43 -6.39 8.52
N ILE A 163 6.66 -6.52 8.02
CA ILE A 163 7.49 -7.72 8.14
C ILE A 163 8.91 -7.35 8.59
N PRO A 164 9.06 -6.61 9.70
CA PRO A 164 10.35 -6.11 10.12
C PRO A 164 11.29 -7.25 10.48
N LYS A 165 12.57 -7.10 10.13
CA LYS A 165 13.63 -8.05 10.50
C LYS A 165 14.03 -7.94 11.97
N PHE A 166 13.74 -6.82 12.61
CA PHE A 166 14.03 -6.52 14.01
C PHE A 166 13.03 -5.50 14.56
N LEU A 167 12.88 -5.43 15.87
CA LEU A 167 12.12 -4.39 16.55
C LEU A 167 13.06 -3.21 16.85
N PRO A 168 12.87 -2.02 16.22
CA PRO A 168 13.70 -0.87 16.51
C PRO A 168 13.42 -0.33 17.91
N LYS A 169 14.46 0.05 18.67
CA LYS A 169 14.29 0.73 19.96
C LYS A 169 13.81 2.17 19.77
N ASN A 170 14.39 2.88 18.79
CA ASN A 170 14.00 4.22 18.41
C ASN A 170 13.54 4.18 16.96
N LEU A 171 12.28 4.50 16.72
CA LEU A 171 11.66 4.50 15.40
C LEU A 171 11.24 5.92 15.04
N SER A 172 11.66 6.37 13.87
CA SER A 172 11.13 7.59 13.25
C SER A 172 10.09 7.23 12.18
N ILE A 173 9.05 8.05 12.09
CA ILE A 173 8.03 7.94 11.05
C ILE A 173 7.87 9.31 10.40
N ILE A 174 7.95 9.39 9.08
CA ILE A 174 7.68 10.63 8.35
C ILE A 174 6.31 10.52 7.68
N GLY A 175 5.41 11.46 8.05
CA GLY A 175 4.02 11.51 7.65
C GLY A 175 3.08 10.95 8.72
N SER A 176 2.12 11.75 9.15
CA SER A 176 1.13 11.44 10.18
C SER A 176 -0.27 11.16 9.60
N GLY A 177 -0.35 10.75 8.35
CA GLY A 177 -1.59 10.21 7.77
C GLY A 177 -1.98 8.87 8.41
N ALA A 178 -3.09 8.27 7.97
CA ALA A 178 -3.62 7.03 8.55
C ALA A 178 -2.53 5.93 8.68
N ILE A 179 -1.75 5.70 7.63
CA ILE A 179 -0.68 4.68 7.63
C ILE A 179 0.37 4.99 8.71
N GLY A 180 0.84 6.24 8.79
CA GLY A 180 1.88 6.63 9.77
C GLY A 180 1.40 6.46 11.21
N ILE A 181 0.17 6.86 11.50
CA ILE A 181 -0.43 6.74 12.84
C ILE A 181 -0.69 5.26 13.21
N GLU A 182 -1.14 4.43 12.27
CA GLU A 182 -1.31 2.99 12.50
C GLU A 182 0.03 2.34 12.88
N PHE A 183 1.09 2.59 12.13
CA PHE A 183 2.43 2.05 12.45
C PHE A 183 3.00 2.66 13.74
N ALA A 184 2.77 3.94 14.00
CA ALA A 184 3.17 4.56 15.27
C ALA A 184 2.53 3.84 16.45
N SER A 185 1.23 3.53 16.39
CA SER A 185 0.50 2.78 17.41
C SER A 185 1.05 1.36 17.57
N ILE A 186 1.23 0.63 16.47
CA ILE A 186 1.75 -0.75 16.48
C ILE A 186 3.12 -0.81 17.16
N TYR A 187 4.09 -0.03 16.68
CA TYR A 187 5.46 -0.09 17.18
C TYR A 187 5.60 0.45 18.60
N ASN A 188 4.81 1.47 18.96
CA ASN A 188 4.78 1.97 20.33
C ASN A 188 4.27 0.91 21.31
N ALA A 189 3.19 0.21 20.97
CA ALA A 189 2.65 -0.89 21.80
C ALA A 189 3.66 -2.04 21.96
N LEU A 190 4.45 -2.32 20.90
CA LEU A 190 5.53 -3.31 20.90
C LEU A 190 6.77 -2.85 21.70
N GLY A 191 6.82 -1.60 22.16
CA GLY A 191 7.89 -1.08 23.02
C GLY A 191 8.93 -0.19 22.32
N SER A 192 8.75 0.17 21.07
CA SER A 192 9.58 1.17 20.40
C SER A 192 9.29 2.58 20.92
N LYS A 193 10.33 3.40 21.06
CA LYS A 193 10.17 4.86 21.23
C LYS A 193 9.91 5.46 19.86
N VAL A 194 8.70 5.96 19.65
CA VAL A 194 8.25 6.44 18.34
C VAL A 194 8.23 7.96 18.28
N THR A 195 8.84 8.53 17.24
CA THR A 195 8.72 9.96 16.89
C THR A 195 8.15 10.07 15.49
N VAL A 196 7.04 10.80 15.35
CA VAL A 196 6.36 11.06 14.07
C VAL A 196 6.63 12.49 13.64
N PHE A 197 7.17 12.66 12.42
CA PHE A 197 7.42 13.96 11.80
C PHE A 197 6.28 14.27 10.81
N GLU A 198 5.66 15.43 10.96
CA GLU A 198 4.59 15.90 10.09
C GLU A 198 4.90 17.30 9.57
N SER A 199 4.78 17.50 8.27
CA SER A 199 5.02 18.78 7.62
C SER A 199 3.94 19.83 7.89
N GLN A 200 2.74 19.38 8.26
CA GLN A 200 1.60 20.24 8.59
C GLN A 200 1.60 20.59 10.10
N ASP A 201 0.69 21.47 10.48
CA ASP A 201 0.49 21.95 11.86
C ASP A 201 -0.34 21.01 12.73
N LYS A 202 -0.83 19.88 12.19
CA LYS A 202 -1.65 18.88 12.88
C LYS A 202 -1.39 17.48 12.34
N ILE A 203 -1.59 16.45 13.18
CA ILE A 203 -1.61 15.06 12.72
C ILE A 203 -2.91 14.77 11.94
N LEU A 204 -2.94 13.68 11.18
CA LEU A 204 -4.11 13.28 10.39
C LEU A 204 -4.67 14.46 9.58
N PRO A 205 -3.87 15.13 8.74
CA PRO A 205 -4.20 16.43 8.16
C PRO A 205 -5.46 16.42 7.29
N GLN A 206 -5.88 15.26 6.82
CA GLN A 206 -7.10 15.08 6.00
C GLN A 206 -8.40 14.98 6.83
N PHE A 207 -8.29 14.89 8.17
CA PHE A 207 -9.43 14.80 9.07
C PHE A 207 -9.79 16.17 9.67
N ASP A 208 -10.99 16.27 10.24
CA ASP A 208 -11.43 17.45 10.95
C ASP A 208 -10.44 17.84 12.06
N LYS A 209 -10.33 19.13 12.30
CA LYS A 209 -9.37 19.68 13.27
C LYS A 209 -9.59 19.11 14.69
N ASP A 210 -10.83 18.98 15.11
CA ASP A 210 -11.15 18.47 16.45
C ASP A 210 -10.76 17.00 16.61
N VAL A 211 -10.97 16.19 15.56
CA VAL A 211 -10.52 14.79 15.53
C VAL A 211 -9.00 14.70 15.61
N SER A 212 -8.29 15.55 14.86
CA SER A 212 -6.83 15.59 14.86
C SER A 212 -6.27 15.97 16.23
N ILE A 213 -6.83 16.98 16.87
CA ILE A 213 -6.41 17.45 18.20
C ILE A 213 -6.62 16.36 19.26
N GLU A 214 -7.79 15.74 19.27
CA GLU A 214 -8.09 14.70 20.27
C GLU A 214 -7.26 13.44 20.05
N ALA A 215 -7.09 13.01 18.79
CA ALA A 215 -6.21 11.91 18.44
C ALA A 215 -4.76 12.16 18.90
N GLN A 216 -4.24 13.36 18.66
CA GLN A 216 -2.88 13.71 19.10
C GLN A 216 -2.73 13.58 20.61
N LYS A 217 -3.65 14.14 21.40
CA LYS A 217 -3.61 14.02 22.87
C LYS A 217 -3.61 12.55 23.34
N ILE A 218 -4.41 11.70 22.69
CA ILE A 218 -4.50 10.27 23.04
C ILE A 218 -3.16 9.58 22.75
N PHE A 219 -2.58 9.82 21.59
CA PHE A 219 -1.32 9.19 21.19
C PHE A 219 -0.12 9.70 22.00
N GLU A 220 -0.10 11.00 22.33
CA GLU A 220 0.93 11.59 23.21
C GLU A 220 0.88 10.99 24.64
N LYS A 221 -0.33 10.77 25.19
CA LYS A 221 -0.50 10.04 26.46
C LYS A 221 0.04 8.62 26.43
N LYS A 222 0.02 7.98 25.25
CA LYS A 222 0.63 6.66 25.03
C LYS A 222 2.14 6.72 24.84
N GLY A 223 2.76 7.90 24.82
CA GLY A 223 4.21 8.10 24.72
C GLY A 223 4.73 8.28 23.29
N ILE A 224 3.87 8.44 22.27
CA ILE A 224 4.28 8.79 20.92
C ILE A 224 4.61 10.29 20.86
N LYS A 225 5.76 10.63 20.31
CA LYS A 225 6.16 12.00 20.07
C LYS A 225 5.75 12.48 18.70
N PHE A 226 5.27 13.74 18.60
CA PHE A 226 4.95 14.41 17.33
C PHE A 226 5.81 15.65 17.16
N GLU A 227 6.47 15.74 16.01
CA GLU A 227 7.23 16.91 15.55
C GLU A 227 6.45 17.50 14.36
N LEU A 228 5.59 18.49 14.67
CA LEU A 228 4.77 19.18 13.67
C LEU A 228 5.56 20.28 12.98
N ASN A 229 5.08 20.72 11.80
CA ASN A 229 5.80 21.68 10.94
C ASN A 229 7.24 21.24 10.62
N ALA A 230 7.45 19.93 10.54
CA ALA A 230 8.74 19.34 10.26
C ALA A 230 9.19 19.65 8.83
N LYS A 231 10.45 20.06 8.67
CA LYS A 231 11.09 20.32 7.37
C LYS A 231 12.26 19.35 7.21
N ILE A 232 11.97 18.19 6.67
CA ILE A 232 13.00 17.18 6.43
C ILE A 232 13.80 17.59 5.19
N SER A 233 15.07 17.94 5.40
CA SER A 233 15.98 18.39 4.35
C SER A 233 16.87 17.27 3.82
N ALA A 234 17.21 16.27 4.63
CA ALA A 234 18.00 15.12 4.22
C ALA A 234 17.68 13.88 5.04
N ILE A 235 17.84 12.73 4.40
CA ILE A 235 17.78 11.41 5.03
C ILE A 235 19.01 10.64 4.57
N ASN A 236 19.85 10.26 5.53
CA ASN A 236 21.06 9.49 5.31
C ASN A 236 20.99 8.21 6.13
N GLU A 237 21.60 7.15 5.66
CA GLU A 237 21.76 5.94 6.46
C GLU A 237 23.21 5.49 6.50
N ASN A 238 23.58 4.87 7.61
CA ASN A 238 24.79 4.10 7.76
C ASN A 238 24.43 2.64 8.10
N LYS A 239 25.41 1.80 8.34
CA LYS A 239 25.18 0.36 8.61
C LYS A 239 24.27 0.05 9.82
N LYS A 240 24.00 1.03 10.70
CA LYS A 240 23.30 0.80 11.98
C LYS A 240 22.15 1.77 12.24
N LYS A 241 22.13 2.93 11.59
CA LYS A 241 21.21 4.03 11.92
C LYS A 241 20.77 4.78 10.68
N VAL A 242 19.58 5.35 10.80
CA VAL A 242 19.09 6.39 9.89
C VAL A 242 19.27 7.74 10.58
N ILE A 243 19.80 8.72 9.84
CA ILE A 243 20.03 10.08 10.28
C ILE A 243 19.10 11.00 9.50
N ILE A 244 18.23 11.69 10.21
CA ILE A 244 17.18 12.56 9.65
C ILE A 244 17.53 14.00 10.01
N SER A 245 17.67 14.87 9.01
CA SER A 245 17.86 16.31 9.19
C SER A 245 16.51 17.00 9.18
N ASN A 246 16.09 17.56 10.32
CA ASN A 246 14.84 18.28 10.51
C ASN A 246 15.09 19.63 11.17
N ASN A 247 14.72 20.74 10.51
CA ASN A 247 14.85 22.10 11.06
C ASN A 247 16.22 22.37 11.70
N ASP A 248 17.30 22.07 10.98
CA ASP A 248 18.72 22.21 11.41
C ASP A 248 19.15 21.27 12.56
N GLN A 249 18.30 20.35 12.99
CA GLN A 249 18.63 19.30 13.95
C GLN A 249 18.87 17.97 13.24
N SER A 250 19.78 17.18 13.78
CA SER A 250 20.07 15.82 13.32
C SER A 250 19.51 14.82 14.32
N ILE A 251 18.66 13.91 13.86
CA ILE A 251 17.97 12.92 14.68
C ILE A 251 18.37 11.53 14.21
N GLU A 252 18.85 10.70 15.14
CA GLU A 252 19.23 9.32 14.85
C GLU A 252 18.12 8.34 15.26
N SER A 253 17.85 7.35 14.41
CA SER A 253 16.90 6.28 14.64
C SER A 253 17.43 4.93 14.20
N ASP A 254 16.92 3.85 14.79
CA ASP A 254 17.27 2.48 14.40
C ASP A 254 16.64 2.11 13.07
N ALA A 255 15.45 2.67 12.79
CA ALA A 255 14.75 2.54 11.52
C ALA A 255 13.89 3.79 11.26
N LEU A 256 13.49 3.95 10.01
CA LEU A 256 12.60 5.00 9.52
C LEU A 256 11.46 4.38 8.71
N ILE A 257 10.21 4.77 9.00
CA ILE A 257 9.07 4.47 8.12
C ILE A 257 8.71 5.72 7.32
N MET A 258 8.64 5.60 5.99
CA MET A 258 8.11 6.64 5.13
C MET A 258 6.64 6.39 4.80
N SER A 259 5.76 7.28 5.26
CA SER A 259 4.31 7.25 5.08
C SER A 259 3.75 8.58 4.56
N ILE A 260 4.48 9.18 3.61
CA ILE A 260 4.19 10.51 3.01
C ILE A 260 3.22 10.44 1.81
N GLY A 261 2.44 9.38 1.73
CA GLY A 261 1.48 9.15 0.65
C GLY A 261 2.01 8.20 -0.43
N VAL A 262 1.25 8.15 -1.52
CA VAL A 262 1.46 7.20 -2.62
C VAL A 262 1.56 7.92 -3.96
N SER A 263 2.09 7.24 -4.96
CA SER A 263 2.11 7.68 -6.35
C SER A 263 1.56 6.58 -7.26
N PRO A 264 1.02 6.92 -8.44
CA PRO A 264 0.49 5.93 -9.38
C PRO A 264 1.50 4.85 -9.72
N ASN A 265 1.06 3.59 -9.70
CA ASN A 265 1.87 2.46 -10.15
C ASN A 265 1.62 2.20 -11.63
N LEU A 266 2.11 3.09 -12.47
CA LEU A 266 1.92 3.07 -13.93
C LEU A 266 3.27 2.95 -14.63
N ASP A 267 3.36 1.97 -15.54
CA ASP A 267 4.55 1.80 -16.40
C ASP A 267 4.47 2.80 -17.58
N THR A 268 5.58 3.48 -17.87
CA THR A 268 5.67 4.45 -18.98
C THR A 268 5.27 3.86 -20.33
N LYS A 269 5.58 2.58 -20.55
CA LYS A 269 5.18 1.86 -21.76
C LYS A 269 3.66 1.71 -21.90
N ILE A 270 2.92 1.63 -20.77
CA ILE A 270 1.45 1.60 -20.83
C ILE A 270 0.95 2.95 -21.36
N ILE A 271 1.50 4.06 -20.84
CA ILE A 271 1.14 5.41 -21.26
C ILE A 271 1.39 5.58 -22.77
N GLU A 272 2.59 5.23 -23.22
CA GLU A 272 3.02 5.37 -24.61
C GLU A 272 2.16 4.51 -25.57
N ASN A 273 2.00 3.22 -25.24
CA ASN A 273 1.28 2.26 -26.07
C ASN A 273 -0.21 2.54 -26.18
N THR A 274 -0.81 3.17 -25.16
CA THR A 274 -2.25 3.43 -25.09
C THR A 274 -2.59 4.91 -25.18
N LYS A 275 -1.60 5.81 -25.29
CA LYS A 275 -1.75 7.26 -25.40
C LYS A 275 -2.58 7.87 -24.25
N LEU A 276 -2.44 7.33 -23.04
CA LEU A 276 -3.16 7.81 -21.84
C LEU A 276 -2.82 9.25 -21.51
N LYS A 277 -3.83 10.00 -21.09
CA LYS A 277 -3.68 11.30 -20.44
C LYS A 277 -3.59 11.14 -18.93
N LEU A 278 -2.70 11.92 -18.34
CA LEU A 278 -2.48 11.95 -16.90
C LEU A 278 -2.73 13.38 -16.38
N ASP A 279 -3.19 13.46 -15.15
CA ASP A 279 -3.27 14.71 -14.42
C ASP A 279 -1.88 15.23 -14.01
N LYS A 280 -1.82 16.39 -13.37
CA LYS A 280 -0.57 17.01 -12.90
C LYS A 280 0.17 16.19 -11.85
N ALA A 281 -0.52 15.29 -11.14
CA ALA A 281 0.04 14.42 -10.12
C ALA A 281 0.44 13.04 -10.67
N GLY A 282 0.17 12.77 -11.96
CA GLY A 282 0.52 11.55 -12.67
C GLY A 282 -0.54 10.45 -12.60
N TYR A 283 -1.74 10.74 -12.09
CA TYR A 283 -2.87 9.80 -12.11
C TYR A 283 -3.56 9.79 -13.47
N ILE A 284 -4.20 8.67 -13.81
CA ILE A 284 -4.93 8.54 -15.07
C ILE A 284 -6.20 9.38 -15.01
N GLU A 285 -6.39 10.29 -15.99
CA GLU A 285 -7.63 11.06 -16.12
C GLU A 285 -8.76 10.15 -16.62
N THR A 286 -9.91 10.22 -15.93
CA THR A 286 -11.14 9.51 -16.31
C THR A 286 -12.35 10.43 -16.24
N ASN A 287 -13.40 10.07 -16.98
CA ASN A 287 -14.73 10.67 -16.80
C ASN A 287 -15.51 9.95 -15.69
N ASP A 288 -16.76 10.36 -15.46
CA ASP A 288 -17.65 9.80 -14.42
C ASP A 288 -17.97 8.30 -14.64
N ASN A 289 -17.77 7.78 -15.85
CA ASN A 289 -17.92 6.36 -16.18
C ASN A 289 -16.61 5.60 -16.13
N TYR A 290 -15.54 6.19 -15.55
CA TYR A 290 -14.20 5.62 -15.47
C TYR A 290 -13.53 5.38 -16.84
N GLU A 291 -14.05 6.00 -17.93
CA GLU A 291 -13.45 5.92 -19.25
C GLU A 291 -12.27 6.87 -19.35
N THR A 292 -11.17 6.41 -19.93
CA THR A 292 -10.01 7.25 -20.24
C THR A 292 -10.22 7.99 -21.57
N ASN A 293 -9.23 8.78 -21.98
CA ASN A 293 -9.22 9.40 -23.32
C ASN A 293 -9.07 8.38 -24.47
N THR A 294 -8.79 7.11 -24.18
CA THR A 294 -8.61 6.04 -25.17
C THR A 294 -9.83 5.14 -25.18
N THR A 295 -10.42 4.95 -26.36
CA THR A 295 -11.65 4.17 -26.53
C THR A 295 -11.50 2.75 -25.98
N ASN A 296 -12.51 2.26 -25.27
CA ASN A 296 -12.54 0.93 -24.62
C ASN A 296 -11.46 0.70 -23.56
N LEU A 297 -10.78 1.76 -23.12
CA LEU A 297 -9.82 1.73 -22.01
C LEU A 297 -10.38 2.46 -20.79
N PHE A 298 -10.48 1.75 -19.69
CA PHE A 298 -10.99 2.21 -18.42
C PHE A 298 -9.89 2.19 -17.36
N ALA A 299 -10.02 2.99 -16.32
CA ALA A 299 -9.13 2.95 -15.17
C ALA A 299 -9.92 3.10 -13.87
N ILE A 300 -9.57 2.31 -12.84
CA ILE A 300 -10.27 2.27 -11.54
C ILE A 300 -9.30 2.09 -10.37
N GLY A 301 -9.76 2.44 -9.17
CA GLY A 301 -8.99 2.33 -7.93
C GLY A 301 -7.91 3.40 -7.81
N ASP A 302 -6.90 3.17 -6.98
CA ASP A 302 -5.91 4.19 -6.63
C ASP A 302 -5.14 4.78 -7.82
N ILE A 303 -5.13 4.12 -8.97
CA ILE A 303 -4.44 4.59 -10.18
C ILE A 303 -5.05 5.86 -10.78
N ILE A 304 -6.31 6.16 -10.48
CA ILE A 304 -7.01 7.37 -10.95
C ILE A 304 -6.99 8.48 -9.90
N GLY A 305 -6.32 8.26 -8.77
CA GLY A 305 -6.40 9.17 -7.62
C GLY A 305 -7.76 9.06 -6.93
N GLY A 306 -8.02 10.00 -6.07
CA GLY A 306 -9.27 10.04 -5.32
C GLY A 306 -9.02 10.46 -3.87
N PRO A 307 -10.09 10.49 -3.03
CA PRO A 307 -10.01 10.99 -1.66
C PRO A 307 -9.07 10.19 -0.78
#